data_484bcdebd1d0e891ac4fbe6ec3d6aae1
#
_entry.id   484bcdebd1d0e891ac4fbe6ec3d6aae1
#
_cell.length_a   1.000
_cell.length_b   1.000
_cell.length_c   1.000
_cell.angle_alpha   90.00
_cell.angle_beta   90.00
_cell.angle_gamma   90.00
#
_symmetry.space_group_name_H-M   'P 1'
#
loop_
_entity.id
_entity.type
_entity.pdbx_description
1 polymer ?
#
loop_
_entity_poly.entity_id
_entity_poly.type
_entity_poly.pdbx_seq_one_letter_code
_entity_poly.pdbx_strand_id
1 'polypeptide(L)'
;MMKDPGHVVILGAGPAGLAAAHELSVNGAKATVLERNDYVGGLCRTVRYKGYKFDLGGHRWFTKNEDLNAWFRRLMGDEIVMVDRISRIYYDGKCFFYPVRFSDILKKTGPITITHAGLAFMWAALAQSISNKPPTNMKEAYVAQFGSKLYDMFFRRYSEKVWGRPCEELSADWVSQRSKGLSIWTLVRESLVGNKEQVTSLIDNFMYPRDGYVRIPERMAEDVQRQGNKVLLSAGVTRLIYHGANDIEVFYRQDGQERSMRANAVLSTLPLGLLVQMLTPACDKQVADAARGLVFRDLITVNAIFRRKQVSPDTWLYVQDEDVLFGRLHEPKNWSRAMVPDDEHTSLVLECFCSRGDSTWQMTDEQIVQRCLRDLVDKLKFVRDEEFEDAAVVRTTHTYPVYDLQYAEKIAAIKAFLRNFEGLHIVGRGGTFRYNNADHSIEMGLLLGRKLLGYEIDHLAVNTEPEYHEIKHGDSIQRDHFTDATASSANQPRPARNRRIVVD
;
A
#
# COMPACT_ATOMS: atom_id res chain seq x y z
N MET A 1 22.91 7.00 -25.45
CA MET A 1 22.64 5.56 -25.62
C MET A 1 22.24 4.97 -24.30
N MET A 2 21.16 4.19 -24.25
CA MET A 2 20.81 3.44 -23.04
C MET A 2 21.94 2.48 -22.68
N LYS A 3 22.23 2.36 -21.37
CA LYS A 3 23.22 1.41 -20.86
C LYS A 3 22.60 0.01 -20.87
N ASP A 4 23.34 -1.01 -21.35
CA ASP A 4 22.93 -2.39 -21.16
C ASP A 4 23.30 -2.82 -19.71
N PRO A 5 22.29 -3.10 -18.85
CA PRO A 5 22.54 -3.55 -17.49
C PRO A 5 22.98 -5.03 -17.40
N GLY A 6 23.06 -5.73 -18.53
CA GLY A 6 23.26 -7.19 -18.56
C GLY A 6 22.04 -7.96 -18.06
N HIS A 7 22.25 -9.11 -17.42
CA HIS A 7 21.16 -9.90 -16.85
C HIS A 7 20.75 -9.38 -15.49
N VAL A 8 19.50 -8.91 -15.37
CA VAL A 8 18.92 -8.41 -14.11
C VAL A 8 18.02 -9.48 -13.50
N VAL A 9 18.26 -9.85 -12.25
CA VAL A 9 17.41 -10.77 -11.49
C VAL A 9 16.60 -10.00 -10.44
N ILE A 10 15.28 -10.17 -10.48
CA ILE A 10 14.34 -9.48 -9.60
C ILE A 10 13.77 -10.47 -8.58
N LEU A 11 13.88 -10.17 -7.29
CA LEU A 11 13.44 -11.01 -6.19
C LEU A 11 12.06 -10.54 -5.71
N GLY A 12 11.02 -11.27 -6.13
CA GLY A 12 9.62 -11.04 -5.82
C GLY A 12 8.82 -10.44 -6.98
N ALA A 13 7.67 -11.06 -7.30
CA ALA A 13 6.70 -10.61 -8.30
C ALA A 13 5.58 -9.77 -7.71
N GLY A 14 5.88 -8.95 -6.70
CA GLY A 14 4.99 -7.89 -6.22
C GLY A 14 5.03 -6.68 -7.18
N PRO A 15 4.20 -5.63 -6.92
CA PRO A 15 4.07 -4.50 -7.84
C PRO A 15 5.40 -3.78 -8.12
N ALA A 16 6.28 -3.62 -7.13
CA ALA A 16 7.57 -2.96 -7.34
C ALA A 16 8.53 -3.77 -8.21
N GLY A 17 8.61 -5.09 -7.97
CA GLY A 17 9.49 -5.97 -8.75
C GLY A 17 9.03 -6.10 -10.20
N LEU A 18 7.72 -6.29 -10.41
CA LEU A 18 7.16 -6.37 -11.75
C LEU A 18 7.21 -5.05 -12.50
N ALA A 19 7.07 -3.90 -11.83
CA ALA A 19 7.24 -2.60 -12.47
C ALA A 19 8.68 -2.39 -12.97
N ALA A 20 9.69 -2.79 -12.18
CA ALA A 20 11.08 -2.76 -12.61
C ALA A 20 11.35 -3.73 -13.78
N ALA A 21 10.82 -4.96 -13.68
CA ALA A 21 10.92 -5.93 -14.76
C ALA A 21 10.25 -5.46 -16.05
N HIS A 22 9.08 -4.85 -15.96
CA HIS A 22 8.33 -4.27 -17.08
C HIS A 22 9.13 -3.17 -17.75
N GLU A 23 9.64 -2.18 -16.99
CA GLU A 23 10.44 -1.08 -17.55
C GLU A 23 11.69 -1.57 -18.24
N LEU A 24 12.41 -2.55 -17.67
CA LEU A 24 13.56 -3.18 -18.29
C LEU A 24 13.18 -3.91 -19.57
N SER A 25 12.09 -4.69 -19.54
CA SER A 25 11.65 -5.51 -20.66
C SER A 25 11.21 -4.69 -21.88
N VAL A 26 10.43 -3.65 -21.69
CA VAL A 26 9.95 -2.78 -22.79
C VAL A 26 11.10 -1.99 -23.42
N ASN A 27 12.22 -1.84 -22.72
CA ASN A 27 13.45 -1.23 -23.23
C ASN A 27 14.50 -2.28 -23.71
N GLY A 28 14.11 -3.55 -23.85
CA GLY A 28 14.94 -4.59 -24.44
C GLY A 28 16.01 -5.19 -23.53
N ALA A 29 16.03 -4.84 -22.24
CA ALA A 29 16.98 -5.41 -21.28
C ALA A 29 16.54 -6.82 -20.84
N LYS A 30 17.55 -7.67 -20.50
CA LYS A 30 17.32 -9.04 -20.03
C LYS A 30 16.97 -9.06 -18.56
N ALA A 31 15.79 -9.58 -18.23
CA ALA A 31 15.28 -9.66 -16.86
C ALA A 31 14.73 -11.07 -16.53
N THR A 32 14.87 -11.47 -15.27
CA THR A 32 14.23 -12.68 -14.72
C THR A 32 13.65 -12.37 -13.37
N VAL A 33 12.35 -12.57 -13.20
CA VAL A 33 11.66 -12.41 -11.92
C VAL A 33 11.53 -13.77 -11.24
N LEU A 34 11.89 -13.84 -9.95
CA LEU A 34 11.74 -15.03 -9.11
C LEU A 34 10.66 -14.76 -8.05
N GLU A 35 9.59 -15.56 -8.05
CA GLU A 35 8.49 -15.47 -7.08
C GLU A 35 8.32 -16.81 -6.36
N ARG A 36 8.28 -16.79 -5.03
CA ARG A 36 8.13 -17.99 -4.21
C ARG A 36 6.76 -18.67 -4.32
N ASN A 37 5.72 -17.86 -4.59
CA ASN A 37 4.35 -18.35 -4.73
C ASN A 37 4.08 -18.79 -6.18
N ASP A 38 3.00 -19.50 -6.39
CA ASP A 38 2.48 -19.92 -7.69
C ASP A 38 1.66 -18.83 -8.41
N TYR A 39 1.67 -17.60 -7.88
CA TYR A 39 0.95 -16.43 -8.40
C TYR A 39 1.78 -15.14 -8.22
N VAL A 40 1.47 -14.13 -9.04
CA VAL A 40 2.03 -12.78 -8.94
C VAL A 40 1.17 -11.86 -8.06
N GLY A 41 1.68 -10.68 -7.74
CA GLY A 41 0.94 -9.60 -7.11
C GLY A 41 1.38 -9.24 -5.68
N GLY A 42 2.00 -10.18 -4.96
CA GLY A 42 2.42 -9.94 -3.58
C GLY A 42 1.26 -9.46 -2.71
N LEU A 43 1.38 -8.29 -2.06
CA LEU A 43 0.30 -7.69 -1.26
C LEU A 43 -0.88 -7.18 -2.10
N CYS A 44 -0.71 -6.97 -3.40
CA CYS A 44 -1.76 -6.55 -4.33
C CYS A 44 -2.50 -7.74 -4.96
N ARG A 45 -2.39 -8.93 -4.35
CA ARG A 45 -3.12 -10.12 -4.79
C ARG A 45 -4.62 -9.95 -4.59
N THR A 46 -5.40 -10.47 -5.54
CA THR A 46 -6.84 -10.69 -5.41
C THR A 46 -7.11 -12.19 -5.29
N VAL A 47 -7.73 -12.60 -4.21
CA VAL A 47 -8.11 -14.00 -3.97
C VAL A 47 -9.45 -14.29 -4.64
N ARG A 48 -9.56 -15.44 -5.30
CA ARG A 48 -10.81 -15.90 -5.94
C ARG A 48 -11.38 -17.07 -5.13
N TYR A 49 -12.64 -16.96 -4.76
CA TYR A 49 -13.33 -18.00 -4.00
C TYR A 49 -14.81 -18.05 -4.38
N LYS A 50 -15.29 -19.18 -4.86
CA LYS A 50 -16.71 -19.42 -5.23
C LYS A 50 -17.31 -18.31 -6.14
N GLY A 51 -16.54 -17.78 -7.08
CA GLY A 51 -16.97 -16.68 -7.98
C GLY A 51 -16.78 -15.26 -7.41
N TYR A 52 -16.49 -15.13 -6.13
CA TYR A 52 -16.13 -13.85 -5.49
C TYR A 52 -14.66 -13.54 -5.66
N LYS A 53 -14.33 -12.25 -5.60
CA LYS A 53 -12.95 -11.74 -5.66
C LYS A 53 -12.69 -10.83 -4.47
N PHE A 54 -11.56 -11.01 -3.80
CA PHE A 54 -11.20 -10.30 -2.58
C PHE A 54 -9.77 -9.80 -2.67
N ASP A 55 -9.57 -8.49 -2.62
CA ASP A 55 -8.23 -7.92 -2.44
C ASP A 55 -7.76 -8.12 -1.00
N LEU A 56 -6.46 -8.26 -0.80
CA LEU A 56 -5.85 -8.37 0.54
C LEU A 56 -5.83 -7.01 1.26
N GLY A 57 -6.99 -6.40 1.45
CA GLY A 57 -7.19 -5.07 1.97
C GLY A 57 -7.56 -4.05 0.91
N GLY A 58 -7.89 -2.84 1.33
CA GLY A 58 -8.35 -1.79 0.44
C GLY A 58 -7.21 -1.21 -0.40
N HIS A 59 -7.07 -1.65 -1.64
CA HIS A 59 -6.13 -1.12 -2.62
C HIS A 59 -6.85 -0.23 -3.62
N ARG A 60 -6.36 0.99 -3.83
CA ARG A 60 -6.88 1.94 -4.82
C ARG A 60 -5.74 2.51 -5.64
N TRP A 61 -6.00 2.87 -6.89
CA TRP A 61 -5.06 3.64 -7.67
C TRP A 61 -5.30 5.12 -7.45
N PHE A 62 -4.31 5.76 -6.86
CA PHE A 62 -4.29 7.20 -6.71
C PHE A 62 -2.86 7.70 -6.64
N THR A 63 -2.50 8.62 -7.52
CA THR A 63 -1.24 9.35 -7.50
C THR A 63 -1.45 10.77 -8.01
N LYS A 64 -0.63 11.71 -7.54
CA LYS A 64 -0.55 13.07 -8.07
C LYS A 64 0.34 13.16 -9.31
N ASN A 65 1.10 12.11 -9.61
CA ASN A 65 1.97 12.02 -10.75
C ASN A 65 1.15 11.68 -12.00
N GLU A 66 0.91 12.68 -12.87
CA GLU A 66 0.10 12.50 -14.07
C GLU A 66 0.78 11.59 -15.11
N ASP A 67 2.09 11.53 -15.18
CA ASP A 67 2.81 10.60 -16.04
C ASP A 67 2.60 9.14 -15.58
N LEU A 68 2.58 8.93 -14.27
CA LEU A 68 2.26 7.62 -13.70
C LEU A 68 0.78 7.26 -13.93
N ASN A 69 -0.14 8.24 -13.87
CA ASN A 69 -1.54 8.04 -14.25
C ASN A 69 -1.69 7.69 -15.73
N ALA A 70 -0.94 8.38 -16.60
CA ALA A 70 -0.94 8.07 -18.04
C ALA A 70 -0.37 6.67 -18.32
N TRP A 71 0.70 6.28 -17.63
CA TRP A 71 1.25 4.92 -17.69
C TRP A 71 0.22 3.88 -17.24
N PHE A 72 -0.45 4.10 -16.12
CA PHE A 72 -1.48 3.20 -15.62
C PHE A 72 -2.64 3.03 -16.60
N ARG A 73 -3.13 4.15 -17.20
CA ARG A 73 -4.20 4.08 -18.20
C ARG A 73 -3.76 3.31 -19.45
N ARG A 74 -2.51 3.44 -19.89
CA ARG A 74 -1.98 2.64 -21.03
C ARG A 74 -1.90 1.15 -20.69
N LEU A 75 -1.44 0.82 -19.48
CA LEU A 75 -1.31 -0.57 -19.04
C LEU A 75 -2.67 -1.27 -18.94
N MET A 76 -3.66 -0.60 -18.35
CA MET A 76 -4.93 -1.20 -17.98
C MET A 76 -6.03 -1.04 -19.05
N GLY A 77 -5.95 -0.01 -19.88
CA GLY A 77 -6.94 0.23 -20.96
C GLY A 77 -8.38 0.31 -20.43
N ASP A 78 -9.24 -0.53 -21.00
CA ASP A 78 -10.68 -0.61 -20.69
C ASP A 78 -11.02 -1.40 -19.40
N GLU A 79 -10.01 -1.94 -18.71
CA GLU A 79 -10.21 -2.61 -17.43
C GLU A 79 -10.40 -1.64 -16.25
N ILE A 80 -10.30 -0.33 -16.48
CA ILE A 80 -10.40 0.69 -15.41
C ILE A 80 -11.87 1.01 -15.15
N VAL A 81 -12.25 1.01 -13.87
CA VAL A 81 -13.51 1.58 -13.37
C VAL A 81 -13.21 2.79 -12.48
N MET A 82 -14.08 3.80 -12.53
CA MET A 82 -14.04 4.94 -11.61
C MET A 82 -14.93 4.66 -10.43
N VAL A 83 -14.39 4.84 -9.22
CA VAL A 83 -15.07 4.52 -7.97
C VAL A 83 -15.25 5.80 -7.16
N ASP A 84 -16.50 6.14 -6.82
CA ASP A 84 -16.79 7.23 -5.90
C ASP A 84 -16.39 6.84 -4.49
N ARG A 85 -15.64 7.72 -3.84
CA ARG A 85 -15.11 7.46 -2.51
C ARG A 85 -16.10 7.82 -1.43
N ILE A 86 -16.54 6.82 -0.66
CA ILE A 86 -17.27 7.01 0.58
C ILE A 86 -16.48 6.31 1.69
N SER A 87 -15.80 7.10 2.54
CA SER A 87 -15.02 6.57 3.66
C SER A 87 -15.58 7.08 4.97
N ARG A 88 -15.72 6.19 5.94
CA ARG A 88 -16.21 6.56 7.27
C ARG A 88 -15.36 5.93 8.39
N ILE A 89 -15.53 6.48 9.58
CA ILE A 89 -14.98 5.95 10.83
C ILE A 89 -16.16 5.52 11.70
N TYR A 90 -16.14 4.27 12.14
CA TYR A 90 -17.05 3.76 13.16
C TYR A 90 -16.42 3.93 14.54
N TYR A 91 -17.10 4.63 15.41
CA TYR A 91 -16.68 4.90 16.77
C TYR A 91 -17.90 5.02 17.69
N ASP A 92 -17.94 4.21 18.75
CA ASP A 92 -18.99 4.22 19.78
C ASP A 92 -20.41 4.18 19.18
N GLY A 93 -20.67 3.20 18.32
CA GLY A 93 -21.97 3.01 17.67
C GLY A 93 -22.33 4.02 16.58
N LYS A 94 -21.41 4.92 16.19
CA LYS A 94 -21.66 6.00 15.24
C LYS A 94 -20.66 6.00 14.10
N CYS A 95 -21.14 6.27 12.87
CA CYS A 95 -20.27 6.45 11.71
C CYS A 95 -19.99 7.93 11.48
N PHE A 96 -18.72 8.32 11.36
CA PHE A 96 -18.26 9.67 11.03
C PHE A 96 -17.63 9.67 9.64
N PHE A 97 -17.83 10.73 8.87
CA PHE A 97 -17.12 10.86 7.59
C PHE A 97 -15.61 10.96 7.79
N TYR A 98 -14.85 10.37 6.86
CA TYR A 98 -13.40 10.53 6.79
C TYR A 98 -13.01 11.22 5.46
N PRO A 99 -12.35 12.35 5.51
CA PRO A 99 -11.85 13.05 6.71
C PRO A 99 -12.96 13.52 7.62
N VAL A 100 -12.62 13.63 8.92
CA VAL A 100 -13.58 14.03 9.95
C VAL A 100 -14.04 15.46 9.68
N ARG A 101 -15.36 15.65 9.55
CA ARG A 101 -15.98 16.97 9.38
C ARG A 101 -16.41 17.53 10.74
N PHE A 102 -16.07 18.77 11.02
CA PHE A 102 -16.44 19.41 12.30
C PHE A 102 -17.96 19.39 12.54
N SER A 103 -18.76 19.67 11.51
CA SER A 103 -20.22 19.59 11.57
C SER A 103 -20.75 18.20 11.93
N ASP A 104 -20.04 17.14 11.49
CA ASP A 104 -20.41 15.76 11.78
C ASP A 104 -20.09 15.39 13.24
N ILE A 105 -18.93 15.85 13.75
CA ILE A 105 -18.59 15.71 15.17
C ILE A 105 -19.64 16.43 16.03
N LEU A 106 -19.96 17.70 15.71
CA LEU A 106 -20.92 18.50 16.50
C LEU A 106 -22.28 17.82 16.61
N LYS A 107 -22.81 17.35 15.48
CA LYS A 107 -24.13 16.69 15.42
C LYS A 107 -24.17 15.36 16.19
N LYS A 108 -23.06 14.61 16.21
CA LYS A 108 -23.03 13.23 16.74
C LYS A 108 -22.48 13.12 18.16
N THR A 109 -21.63 14.06 18.61
CA THR A 109 -21.00 14.00 19.95
C THR A 109 -21.51 15.07 20.91
N GLY A 110 -22.18 16.10 20.41
CA GLY A 110 -22.76 17.18 21.20
C GLY A 110 -21.76 18.30 21.59
N PRO A 111 -22.26 19.44 22.10
CA PRO A 111 -21.46 20.65 22.31
C PRO A 111 -20.40 20.51 23.42
N ILE A 112 -20.66 19.71 24.45
CA ILE A 112 -19.71 19.49 25.56
C ILE A 112 -18.43 18.87 25.07
N THR A 113 -18.51 17.80 24.22
CA THR A 113 -17.35 17.13 23.65
C THR A 113 -16.52 18.07 22.78
N ILE A 114 -17.18 18.97 22.03
CA ILE A 114 -16.51 19.94 21.18
C ILE A 114 -15.78 20.99 21.99
N THR A 115 -16.42 21.49 23.05
CA THR A 115 -15.78 22.45 23.96
C THR A 115 -14.52 21.84 24.59
N HIS A 116 -14.61 20.61 25.08
CA HIS A 116 -13.45 19.90 25.60
C HIS A 116 -12.37 19.69 24.53
N ALA A 117 -12.73 19.32 23.29
CA ALA A 117 -11.78 19.15 22.19
C ALA A 117 -11.09 20.47 21.84
N GLY A 118 -11.82 21.60 21.82
CA GLY A 118 -11.26 22.90 21.58
C GLY A 118 -10.29 23.37 22.68
N LEU A 119 -10.65 23.19 23.94
CA LEU A 119 -9.78 23.49 25.08
C LEU A 119 -8.52 22.61 25.07
N ALA A 120 -8.65 21.31 24.82
CA ALA A 120 -7.53 20.39 24.74
C ALA A 120 -6.59 20.75 23.60
N PHE A 121 -7.11 21.19 22.47
CA PHE A 121 -6.32 21.67 21.35
C PHE A 121 -5.57 22.97 21.67
N MET A 122 -6.23 23.96 22.25
CA MET A 122 -5.58 25.21 22.66
C MET A 122 -4.46 24.97 23.66
N TRP A 123 -4.68 24.08 24.62
CA TRP A 123 -3.66 23.66 25.58
C TRP A 123 -2.45 23.00 24.91
N ALA A 124 -2.70 22.07 23.98
CA ALA A 124 -1.64 21.40 23.23
C ALA A 124 -0.83 22.39 22.39
N ALA A 125 -1.49 23.34 21.71
CA ALA A 125 -0.83 24.39 20.91
C ALA A 125 0.04 25.30 21.79
N LEU A 126 -0.44 25.68 22.97
CA LEU A 126 0.30 26.49 23.94
C LEU A 126 1.52 25.70 24.47
N ALA A 127 1.32 24.43 24.87
CA ALA A 127 2.39 23.58 25.35
C ALA A 127 3.49 23.39 24.33
N GLN A 128 3.12 23.17 23.04
CA GLN A 128 4.06 23.05 21.93
C GLN A 128 4.85 24.34 21.69
N SER A 129 4.18 25.51 21.78
CA SER A 129 4.83 26.81 21.63
C SER A 129 5.84 27.10 22.74
N ILE A 130 5.59 26.58 23.94
CA ILE A 130 6.50 26.76 25.11
C ILE A 130 7.66 25.76 25.02
N SER A 131 7.38 24.50 24.71
CA SER A 131 8.42 23.45 24.72
C SER A 131 9.41 23.56 23.57
N ASN A 132 8.97 24.09 22.42
CA ASN A 132 9.75 24.21 21.17
C ASN A 132 10.49 22.94 20.74
N LYS A 133 10.10 21.76 21.28
CA LYS A 133 10.70 20.47 20.94
C LYS A 133 9.83 19.74 19.90
N PRO A 134 10.45 19.16 18.86
CA PRO A 134 9.68 18.33 17.92
C PRO A 134 9.15 17.09 18.64
N PRO A 135 7.96 16.59 18.25
CA PRO A 135 7.44 15.35 18.79
C PRO A 135 8.34 14.17 18.43
N THR A 136 8.58 13.28 19.40
CA THR A 136 9.43 12.09 19.24
C THR A 136 8.64 10.84 18.92
N ASN A 137 7.40 10.77 19.41
CA ASN A 137 6.54 9.60 19.23
C ASN A 137 5.19 9.97 18.61
N MET A 138 4.46 8.95 18.19
CA MET A 138 3.18 9.08 17.47
C MET A 138 2.12 9.81 18.33
N LYS A 139 2.05 9.54 19.64
CA LYS A 139 1.12 10.22 20.55
C LYS A 139 1.39 11.71 20.59
N GLU A 140 2.64 12.09 20.85
CA GLU A 140 3.05 13.51 20.90
C GLU A 140 2.72 14.22 19.59
N ALA A 141 2.98 13.58 18.44
CA ALA A 141 2.71 14.15 17.14
C ALA A 141 1.21 14.37 16.90
N TYR A 142 0.36 13.39 17.23
CA TYR A 142 -1.09 13.55 17.09
C TYR A 142 -1.68 14.54 18.09
N VAL A 143 -1.21 14.54 19.35
CA VAL A 143 -1.67 15.49 20.36
C VAL A 143 -1.29 16.92 19.99
N ALA A 144 -0.07 17.15 19.48
CA ALA A 144 0.35 18.46 19.00
C ALA A 144 -0.51 18.96 17.82
N GLN A 145 -0.94 18.05 16.95
CA GLN A 145 -1.69 18.39 15.73
C GLN A 145 -3.20 18.53 15.98
N PHE A 146 -3.79 17.69 16.86
CA PHE A 146 -5.25 17.56 17.03
C PHE A 146 -5.75 17.79 18.46
N GLY A 147 -4.86 17.90 19.44
CA GLY A 147 -5.20 17.91 20.85
C GLY A 147 -5.51 16.51 21.40
N SER A 148 -5.39 16.35 22.74
CA SER A 148 -5.54 15.05 23.40
C SER A 148 -6.92 14.42 23.20
N LYS A 149 -8.00 15.22 23.20
CA LYS A 149 -9.37 14.69 23.07
C LYS A 149 -9.65 14.06 21.71
N LEU A 150 -9.28 14.72 20.61
CA LEU A 150 -9.47 14.17 19.27
C LEU A 150 -8.48 13.03 18.97
N TYR A 151 -7.28 13.09 19.54
CA TYR A 151 -6.35 11.98 19.52
C TYR A 151 -6.98 10.71 20.11
N ASP A 152 -7.55 10.77 21.32
CA ASP A 152 -8.20 9.63 21.95
C ASP A 152 -9.40 9.09 21.15
N MET A 153 -10.21 9.99 20.57
CA MET A 153 -11.43 9.61 19.85
C MET A 153 -11.15 8.97 18.48
N PHE A 154 -10.20 9.51 17.70
CA PHE A 154 -10.09 9.16 16.27
C PHE A 154 -8.75 8.59 15.86
N PHE A 155 -7.73 8.60 16.74
CA PHE A 155 -6.38 8.16 16.34
C PHE A 155 -5.82 7.06 17.24
N ARG A 156 -5.88 7.18 18.56
CA ARG A 156 -5.20 6.28 19.50
C ARG A 156 -5.64 4.82 19.30
N ARG A 157 -6.92 4.54 19.52
CA ARG A 157 -7.45 3.17 19.51
C ARG A 157 -7.19 2.46 18.18
N TYR A 158 -7.44 3.16 17.07
CA TYR A 158 -7.17 2.60 15.74
C TYR A 158 -5.68 2.36 15.51
N SER A 159 -4.82 3.33 15.87
CA SER A 159 -3.37 3.19 15.69
C SER A 159 -2.81 2.02 16.51
N GLU A 160 -3.20 1.90 17.78
CA GLU A 160 -2.77 0.81 18.64
C GLU A 160 -3.27 -0.56 18.14
N LYS A 161 -4.50 -0.63 17.61
CA LYS A 161 -5.05 -1.82 16.95
C LYS A 161 -4.24 -2.22 15.71
N VAL A 162 -3.95 -1.27 14.82
CA VAL A 162 -3.17 -1.49 13.60
C VAL A 162 -1.75 -1.93 13.93
N TRP A 163 -1.07 -1.18 14.80
CA TRP A 163 0.35 -1.39 15.07
C TRP A 163 0.62 -2.44 16.15
N GLY A 164 -0.37 -2.78 16.99
CA GLY A 164 -0.24 -3.73 18.09
C GLY A 164 0.71 -3.26 19.19
N ARG A 165 0.91 -1.94 19.31
CA ARG A 165 1.77 -1.28 20.30
C ARG A 165 1.17 0.04 20.75
N PRO A 166 1.46 0.52 21.96
CA PRO A 166 1.12 1.86 22.41
C PRO A 166 1.70 2.93 21.45
N CYS A 167 0.96 4.02 21.24
CA CYS A 167 1.41 5.10 20.36
C CYS A 167 2.70 5.78 20.85
N GLU A 168 3.03 5.67 22.14
CA GLU A 168 4.27 6.15 22.72
C GLU A 168 5.53 5.39 22.29
N GLU A 169 5.37 4.14 21.84
CA GLU A 169 6.46 3.28 21.34
C GLU A 169 6.67 3.40 19.82
N LEU A 170 5.85 4.19 19.15
CA LEU A 170 5.87 4.38 17.70
C LEU A 170 6.46 5.74 17.34
N SER A 171 7.29 5.81 16.30
CA SER A 171 7.91 7.04 15.83
C SER A 171 6.89 8.09 15.34
N ALA A 172 7.18 9.36 15.61
CA ALA A 172 6.43 10.49 15.07
C ALA A 172 6.47 10.58 13.53
N ASP A 173 7.45 9.95 12.89
CA ASP A 173 7.61 9.96 11.43
C ASP A 173 6.39 9.41 10.70
N TRP A 174 5.70 8.44 11.31
CA TRP A 174 4.45 7.93 10.77
C TRP A 174 3.39 9.02 10.59
N VAL A 175 3.18 9.86 11.63
CA VAL A 175 2.21 10.94 11.60
C VAL A 175 2.63 12.00 10.58
N SER A 176 3.92 12.32 10.55
CA SER A 176 4.45 13.30 9.62
C SER A 176 4.32 12.89 8.15
N GLN A 177 4.35 11.59 7.83
CA GLN A 177 4.11 11.09 6.47
C GLN A 177 2.62 11.05 6.08
N ARG A 178 1.70 10.95 7.06
CA ARG A 178 0.27 10.70 6.82
C ARG A 178 -0.66 11.87 7.10
N SER A 179 -0.24 12.83 7.91
CA SER A 179 -1.10 13.89 8.42
C SER A 179 -0.60 15.29 8.12
N LYS A 180 0.50 15.46 7.38
CA LYS A 180 1.00 16.79 6.99
C LYS A 180 -0.06 17.52 6.16
N GLY A 181 -0.34 18.76 6.54
CA GLY A 181 -1.37 19.60 5.91
C GLY A 181 -2.80 19.41 6.47
N LEU A 182 -3.05 18.38 7.27
CA LEU A 182 -4.29 18.27 8.04
C LEU A 182 -4.11 19.00 9.37
N SER A 183 -4.57 20.23 9.47
CA SER A 183 -4.60 21.01 10.72
C SER A 183 -6.03 21.23 11.15
N ILE A 184 -6.30 21.17 12.46
CA ILE A 184 -7.60 21.58 13.01
C ILE A 184 -7.92 23.01 12.61
N TRP A 185 -6.93 23.91 12.56
CA TRP A 185 -7.13 25.27 12.09
C TRP A 185 -7.65 25.33 10.67
N THR A 186 -7.18 24.50 9.79
CA THR A 186 -7.69 24.38 8.41
C THR A 186 -9.14 23.89 8.43
N LEU A 187 -9.45 22.85 9.19
CA LEU A 187 -10.81 22.28 9.33
C LEU A 187 -11.80 23.27 9.95
N VAL A 188 -11.40 24.00 11.00
CA VAL A 188 -12.24 25.01 11.68
C VAL A 188 -12.43 26.23 10.78
N ARG A 189 -11.37 26.74 10.16
CA ARG A 189 -11.43 27.87 9.24
C ARG A 189 -12.33 27.58 8.04
N GLU A 190 -12.19 26.41 7.43
CA GLU A 190 -13.03 25.96 6.31
C GLU A 190 -14.51 25.82 6.73
N SER A 191 -14.77 25.36 7.95
CA SER A 191 -16.13 25.27 8.51
C SER A 191 -16.76 26.63 8.82
N LEU A 192 -15.96 27.64 9.18
CA LEU A 192 -16.43 28.97 9.55
C LEU A 192 -16.56 29.93 8.34
N VAL A 193 -15.68 29.79 7.35
CA VAL A 193 -15.64 30.72 6.22
C VAL A 193 -16.62 30.36 5.12
N GLY A 194 -17.22 29.15 5.17
CA GLY A 194 -18.33 28.79 4.26
C GLY A 194 -18.00 28.79 2.78
N ASN A 195 -16.71 28.86 2.40
CA ASN A 195 -16.27 28.85 1.00
C ASN A 195 -16.41 27.42 0.45
N LYS A 196 -17.47 27.18 -0.29
CA LYS A 196 -17.73 25.90 -1.00
C LYS A 196 -16.68 25.56 -2.07
N GLU A 197 -15.79 26.49 -2.42
CA GLU A 197 -14.85 26.32 -3.56
C GLU A 197 -13.41 25.96 -3.17
N GLN A 198 -13.07 25.95 -1.87
CA GLN A 198 -11.74 25.59 -1.37
C GLN A 198 -11.76 24.62 -0.18
N VAL A 199 -12.70 23.69 -0.18
CA VAL A 199 -12.46 22.45 0.57
C VAL A 199 -11.30 21.80 -0.15
N THR A 200 -10.14 21.70 0.50
CA THR A 200 -9.04 20.87 0.05
C THR A 200 -9.63 19.49 -0.16
N SER A 201 -10.11 19.24 -1.37
CA SER A 201 -10.95 18.09 -1.63
C SER A 201 -10.03 16.89 -1.57
N LEU A 202 -10.17 16.13 -0.52
CA LEU A 202 -9.73 14.76 -0.57
C LEU A 202 -10.38 14.15 -1.80
N ILE A 203 -9.65 13.25 -2.41
CA ILE A 203 -10.04 12.53 -3.61
C ILE A 203 -11.49 12.09 -3.47
N ASP A 204 -12.36 12.61 -4.34
CA ASP A 204 -13.77 12.23 -4.37
C ASP A 204 -13.97 10.90 -5.12
N ASN A 205 -13.04 10.56 -6.01
CA ASN A 205 -13.06 9.31 -6.77
C ASN A 205 -11.63 8.78 -7.00
N PHE A 206 -11.50 7.51 -7.33
CA PHE A 206 -10.23 6.86 -7.66
C PHE A 206 -10.42 5.82 -8.77
N MET A 207 -9.32 5.47 -9.44
CA MET A 207 -9.32 4.41 -10.44
C MET A 207 -9.11 3.04 -9.77
N TYR A 208 -9.80 2.02 -10.31
CA TYR A 208 -9.71 0.66 -9.83
C TYR A 208 -9.79 -0.34 -10.99
N PRO A 209 -8.99 -1.41 -11.01
CA PRO A 209 -9.13 -2.47 -11.99
C PRO A 209 -10.42 -3.26 -11.79
N ARG A 210 -11.24 -3.39 -12.84
CA ARG A 210 -12.57 -4.03 -12.78
C ARG A 210 -12.58 -5.41 -12.10
N ASP A 211 -11.56 -6.22 -12.35
CA ASP A 211 -11.48 -7.62 -11.89
C ASP A 211 -10.56 -7.84 -10.67
N GLY A 212 -10.30 -6.77 -9.90
CA GLY A 212 -9.45 -6.79 -8.72
C GLY A 212 -8.07 -6.19 -8.96
N TYR A 213 -7.42 -5.78 -7.88
CA TYR A 213 -6.17 -5.02 -7.95
C TYR A 213 -4.98 -5.83 -8.50
N VAL A 214 -5.05 -7.18 -8.44
CA VAL A 214 -4.04 -8.07 -9.00
C VAL A 214 -3.88 -7.91 -10.52
N ARG A 215 -4.87 -7.36 -11.21
CA ARG A 215 -4.77 -7.15 -12.67
C ARG A 215 -3.60 -6.27 -13.08
N ILE A 216 -3.19 -5.32 -12.22
CA ILE A 216 -2.03 -4.48 -12.49
C ILE A 216 -0.73 -5.32 -12.56
N PRO A 217 -0.34 -6.07 -11.50
CA PRO A 217 0.81 -6.97 -11.58
C PRO A 217 0.68 -8.07 -12.64
N GLU A 218 -0.52 -8.60 -12.88
CA GLU A 218 -0.74 -9.59 -13.96
C GLU A 218 -0.42 -8.99 -15.34
N ARG A 219 -0.91 -7.78 -15.65
CA ARG A 219 -0.61 -7.09 -16.91
C ARG A 219 0.88 -6.82 -17.09
N MET A 220 1.56 -6.38 -16.03
CA MET A 220 3.01 -6.20 -16.08
C MET A 220 3.75 -7.52 -16.34
N ALA A 221 3.33 -8.61 -15.69
CA ALA A 221 3.94 -9.93 -15.90
C ALA A 221 3.69 -10.46 -17.32
N GLU A 222 2.49 -10.29 -17.87
CA GLU A 222 2.14 -10.61 -19.26
C GLU A 222 3.05 -9.86 -20.25
N ASP A 223 3.29 -8.57 -20.02
CA ASP A 223 4.16 -7.74 -20.88
C ASP A 223 5.63 -8.18 -20.76
N VAL A 224 6.13 -8.45 -19.56
CA VAL A 224 7.48 -8.99 -19.32
C VAL A 224 7.69 -10.27 -20.14
N GLN A 225 6.74 -11.21 -20.07
CA GLN A 225 6.81 -12.48 -20.80
C GLN A 225 6.67 -12.29 -22.32
N ARG A 226 5.83 -11.36 -22.78
CA ARG A 226 5.66 -11.03 -24.21
C ARG A 226 6.94 -10.47 -24.83
N GLN A 227 7.77 -9.77 -24.04
CA GLN A 227 9.09 -9.29 -24.45
C GLN A 227 10.19 -10.38 -24.37
N GLY A 228 9.84 -11.63 -24.08
CA GLY A 228 10.77 -12.75 -24.03
C GLY A 228 11.52 -12.92 -22.70
N ASN A 229 11.21 -12.11 -21.70
CA ASN A 229 11.75 -12.21 -20.35
C ASN A 229 10.98 -13.24 -19.49
N LYS A 230 11.50 -13.61 -18.33
CA LYS A 230 10.96 -14.71 -17.52
C LYS A 230 10.36 -14.23 -16.22
N VAL A 231 9.17 -14.75 -15.89
CA VAL A 231 8.59 -14.70 -14.54
C VAL A 231 8.48 -16.14 -14.06
N LEU A 232 9.37 -16.53 -13.14
CA LEU A 232 9.42 -17.89 -12.59
C LEU A 232 8.65 -17.91 -11.28
N LEU A 233 7.52 -18.60 -11.29
CA LEU A 233 6.69 -18.85 -10.11
C LEU A 233 7.17 -20.09 -9.38
N SER A 234 6.73 -20.26 -8.11
CA SER A 234 7.21 -21.34 -7.23
C SER A 234 8.73 -21.41 -7.12
N ALA A 235 9.39 -20.26 -7.31
CA ALA A 235 10.84 -20.09 -7.34
C ALA A 235 11.29 -19.21 -6.17
N GLY A 236 11.33 -19.80 -4.97
CA GLY A 236 11.67 -19.09 -3.73
C GLY A 236 13.20 -18.91 -3.59
N VAL A 237 13.65 -17.64 -3.51
CA VAL A 237 15.07 -17.32 -3.29
C VAL A 237 15.51 -17.80 -1.89
N THR A 238 16.67 -18.43 -1.81
CA THR A 238 17.23 -19.01 -0.60
C THR A 238 18.52 -18.34 -0.12
N ARG A 239 19.36 -17.88 -1.06
CA ARG A 239 20.68 -17.31 -0.76
C ARG A 239 21.19 -16.44 -1.91
N LEU A 240 22.01 -15.45 -1.61
CA LEU A 240 22.76 -14.64 -2.57
C LEU A 240 24.26 -14.70 -2.24
N ILE A 241 25.09 -14.95 -3.24
CA ILE A 241 26.55 -14.88 -3.09
C ILE A 241 27.06 -13.73 -3.96
N TYR A 242 27.72 -12.77 -3.31
CA TYR A 242 28.37 -11.67 -3.99
C TYR A 242 29.79 -12.04 -4.37
N HIS A 243 30.12 -12.10 -5.64
CA HIS A 243 31.45 -12.42 -6.16
C HIS A 243 32.25 -11.16 -6.58
N GLY A 244 31.58 -10.01 -6.64
CA GLY A 244 32.15 -8.71 -7.01
C GLY A 244 31.16 -7.84 -7.74
N ALA A 245 31.59 -6.68 -8.20
CA ALA A 245 30.76 -5.75 -8.96
C ALA A 245 30.16 -6.43 -10.19
N ASN A 246 28.84 -6.29 -10.35
CA ASN A 246 28.08 -6.88 -11.46
C ASN A 246 28.14 -8.43 -11.55
N ASP A 247 28.46 -9.10 -10.45
CA ASP A 247 28.49 -10.57 -10.39
C ASP A 247 27.92 -11.08 -9.08
N ILE A 248 26.62 -11.34 -9.08
CA ILE A 248 25.84 -11.84 -7.93
C ILE A 248 25.21 -13.16 -8.33
N GLU A 249 25.47 -14.22 -7.58
CA GLU A 249 24.82 -15.51 -7.78
C GLU A 249 23.61 -15.64 -6.89
N VAL A 250 22.44 -15.87 -7.50
CA VAL A 250 21.15 -16.00 -6.82
C VAL A 250 20.75 -17.46 -6.79
N PHE A 251 20.62 -18.02 -5.59
CA PHE A 251 20.12 -19.36 -5.35
C PHE A 251 18.63 -19.33 -5.06
N TYR A 252 17.89 -20.26 -5.65
CA TYR A 252 16.46 -20.38 -5.44
C TYR A 252 16.02 -21.84 -5.50
N ARG A 253 14.92 -22.16 -4.84
CA ARG A 253 14.30 -23.48 -4.86
C ARG A 253 13.07 -23.45 -5.74
N GLN A 254 13.02 -24.36 -6.71
CA GLN A 254 11.90 -24.58 -7.60
C GLN A 254 11.65 -26.07 -7.77
N ASP A 255 10.41 -26.52 -7.66
CA ASP A 255 10.04 -27.94 -7.76
C ASP A 255 10.86 -28.85 -6.81
N GLY A 256 11.13 -28.36 -5.59
CA GLY A 256 11.94 -29.06 -4.59
C GLY A 256 13.45 -29.08 -4.84
N GLN A 257 13.92 -28.60 -6.00
CA GLN A 257 15.33 -28.56 -6.38
C GLN A 257 15.94 -27.18 -6.13
N GLU A 258 17.16 -27.14 -5.63
CA GLU A 258 17.95 -25.91 -5.58
C GLU A 258 18.57 -25.64 -6.94
N ARG A 259 18.44 -24.41 -7.41
CA ARG A 259 18.99 -23.92 -8.68
C ARG A 259 19.71 -22.61 -8.39
N SER A 260 20.62 -22.21 -9.30
CA SER A 260 21.24 -20.89 -9.24
C SER A 260 21.28 -20.21 -10.60
N MET A 261 21.45 -18.89 -10.58
CA MET A 261 21.73 -18.09 -11.76
C MET A 261 22.63 -16.90 -11.42
N ARG A 262 23.49 -16.52 -12.36
CA ARG A 262 24.33 -15.32 -12.27
C ARG A 262 23.55 -14.10 -12.77
N ALA A 263 23.74 -12.99 -12.09
CA ALA A 263 23.13 -11.70 -12.39
C ALA A 263 24.19 -10.59 -12.39
N ASN A 264 24.07 -9.66 -13.34
CA ASN A 264 24.84 -8.42 -13.32
C ASN A 264 24.26 -7.40 -12.33
N ALA A 265 22.93 -7.45 -12.13
CA ALA A 265 22.26 -6.68 -11.07
C ALA A 265 21.14 -7.52 -10.45
N VAL A 266 20.91 -7.31 -9.15
CA VAL A 266 19.82 -7.92 -8.40
C VAL A 266 18.94 -6.82 -7.78
N LEU A 267 17.63 -6.90 -8.03
CA LEU A 267 16.62 -6.03 -7.42
C LEU A 267 15.83 -6.82 -6.39
N SER A 268 15.93 -6.43 -5.14
CA SER A 268 15.23 -7.13 -4.05
C SER A 268 14.00 -6.36 -3.58
N THR A 269 12.84 -7.02 -3.62
CA THR A 269 11.61 -6.58 -2.94
C THR A 269 11.35 -7.34 -1.65
N LEU A 270 12.24 -8.26 -1.28
CA LEU A 270 12.13 -9.07 -0.07
C LEU A 270 12.12 -8.18 1.18
N PRO A 271 11.48 -8.60 2.29
CA PRO A 271 11.61 -7.90 3.55
C PRO A 271 13.08 -7.64 3.87
N LEU A 272 13.43 -6.39 4.17
CA LEU A 272 14.82 -5.93 4.27
C LEU A 272 15.67 -6.76 5.22
N GLY A 273 15.11 -7.14 6.39
CA GLY A 273 15.80 -7.99 7.35
C GLY A 273 16.04 -9.41 6.83
N LEU A 274 15.17 -9.94 5.99
CA LEU A 274 15.33 -11.25 5.37
C LEU A 274 16.43 -11.23 4.29
N LEU A 275 16.48 -10.18 3.47
CA LEU A 275 17.54 -10.02 2.46
C LEU A 275 18.92 -10.06 3.10
N VAL A 276 19.14 -9.33 4.22
CA VAL A 276 20.43 -9.29 4.93
C VAL A 276 20.86 -10.69 5.38
N GLN A 277 19.92 -11.52 5.85
CA GLN A 277 20.21 -12.88 6.30
C GLN A 277 20.55 -13.84 5.16
N MET A 278 20.20 -13.52 3.92
CA MET A 278 20.47 -14.34 2.73
C MET A 278 21.80 -14.01 2.05
N LEU A 279 22.49 -12.94 2.45
CA LEU A 279 23.71 -12.45 1.78
C LEU A 279 24.96 -13.17 2.24
N THR A 280 25.85 -13.44 1.27
CA THR A 280 27.24 -13.86 1.48
C THR A 280 28.14 -12.88 0.71
N PRO A 281 29.15 -12.23 1.35
CA PRO A 281 29.56 -12.41 2.75
C PRO A 281 28.50 -11.96 3.76
N ALA A 282 28.45 -12.65 4.91
CA ALA A 282 27.50 -12.33 5.97
C ALA A 282 27.85 -10.98 6.64
N CYS A 283 26.83 -10.33 7.19
CA CYS A 283 27.02 -9.11 7.97
C CYS A 283 27.61 -9.40 9.37
N ASP A 284 28.11 -8.37 10.02
CA ASP A 284 28.48 -8.41 11.42
C ASP A 284 27.28 -8.55 12.37
N LYS A 285 27.57 -8.74 13.67
CA LYS A 285 26.52 -8.92 14.68
C LYS A 285 25.61 -7.70 14.80
N GLN A 286 26.13 -6.47 14.69
CA GLN A 286 25.34 -5.25 14.83
C GLN A 286 24.27 -5.14 13.73
N VAL A 287 24.68 -5.37 12.48
CA VAL A 287 23.75 -5.37 11.32
C VAL A 287 22.77 -6.54 11.39
N ALA A 288 23.21 -7.72 11.84
CA ALA A 288 22.34 -8.87 12.04
C ALA A 288 21.26 -8.61 13.10
N ASP A 289 21.64 -7.96 14.22
CA ASP A 289 20.69 -7.56 15.27
C ASP A 289 19.72 -6.49 14.77
N ALA A 290 20.19 -5.50 14.01
CA ALA A 290 19.35 -4.49 13.36
C ALA A 290 18.35 -5.14 12.40
N ALA A 291 18.78 -6.09 11.57
CA ALA A 291 17.93 -6.81 10.61
C ALA A 291 16.84 -7.64 11.30
N ARG A 292 17.16 -8.34 12.41
CA ARG A 292 16.16 -9.06 13.23
C ARG A 292 15.21 -8.12 13.96
N GLY A 293 15.69 -6.92 14.32
CA GLY A 293 14.91 -5.91 15.01
C GLY A 293 13.93 -5.13 14.13
N LEU A 294 13.92 -5.33 12.80
CA LEU A 294 12.91 -4.76 11.91
C LEU A 294 11.62 -5.59 11.96
N VAL A 295 10.59 -5.04 12.55
CA VAL A 295 9.31 -5.72 12.78
C VAL A 295 8.28 -5.32 11.73
N PHE A 296 7.52 -6.31 11.23
CA PHE A 296 6.33 -6.09 10.42
C PHE A 296 5.09 -6.55 11.16
N ARG A 297 3.98 -5.85 10.94
CA ARG A 297 2.66 -6.39 11.27
C ARG A 297 2.20 -7.33 10.16
N ASP A 298 1.47 -8.33 10.57
CA ASP A 298 0.79 -9.27 9.72
C ASP A 298 -0.71 -8.94 9.62
N LEU A 299 -1.41 -9.57 8.70
CA LEU A 299 -2.81 -9.32 8.45
C LEU A 299 -3.53 -10.63 8.22
N ILE A 300 -4.69 -10.79 8.85
CA ILE A 300 -5.67 -11.80 8.48
C ILE A 300 -6.84 -11.07 7.86
N THR A 301 -7.23 -11.45 6.64
CA THR A 301 -8.49 -11.01 6.04
C THR A 301 -9.52 -12.12 6.16
N VAL A 302 -10.67 -11.79 6.75
CA VAL A 302 -11.88 -12.63 6.73
C VAL A 302 -12.77 -12.09 5.64
N ASN A 303 -12.95 -12.89 4.59
CA ASN A 303 -13.68 -12.52 3.38
C ASN A 303 -15.05 -13.19 3.45
N ALA A 304 -16.01 -12.50 4.08
CA ALA A 304 -17.33 -13.05 4.41
C ALA A 304 -18.35 -12.76 3.30
N ILE A 305 -19.17 -13.75 2.96
CA ILE A 305 -20.19 -13.73 1.91
C ILE A 305 -21.57 -13.66 2.57
N PHE A 306 -22.42 -12.77 2.03
CA PHE A 306 -23.77 -12.55 2.56
C PHE A 306 -24.81 -12.59 1.46
N ARG A 307 -25.96 -13.23 1.75
CA ARG A 307 -27.15 -13.21 0.92
C ARG A 307 -27.90 -11.88 1.11
N ARG A 308 -27.35 -10.84 0.51
CA ARG A 308 -27.82 -9.47 0.60
C ARG A 308 -27.25 -8.65 -0.55
N LYS A 309 -28.03 -7.72 -1.08
CA LYS A 309 -27.60 -6.90 -2.24
C LYS A 309 -26.43 -5.96 -1.89
N GLN A 310 -26.43 -5.39 -0.70
CA GLN A 310 -25.42 -4.44 -0.23
C GLN A 310 -25.51 -4.30 1.29
N VAL A 311 -24.39 -4.14 1.98
CA VAL A 311 -24.32 -3.88 3.42
C VAL A 311 -24.28 -2.39 3.70
N SER A 312 -23.43 -1.66 3.00
CA SER A 312 -23.29 -0.21 3.17
C SER A 312 -22.83 0.45 1.85
N PRO A 313 -22.99 1.77 1.71
CA PRO A 313 -22.46 2.49 0.54
C PRO A 313 -20.94 2.75 0.65
N ASP A 314 -20.29 2.33 1.74
CA ASP A 314 -18.90 2.66 1.99
C ASP A 314 -17.95 1.92 1.06
N THR A 315 -16.97 2.64 0.54
CA THR A 315 -15.81 2.00 -0.09
C THR A 315 -14.90 1.37 0.97
N TRP A 316 -14.74 2.00 2.14
CA TRP A 316 -14.17 1.38 3.32
C TRP A 316 -14.59 2.09 4.60
N LEU A 317 -14.55 1.35 5.70
CA LEU A 317 -14.86 1.80 7.04
C LEU A 317 -13.70 1.49 7.98
N TYR A 318 -13.25 2.48 8.75
CA TYR A 318 -12.30 2.31 9.84
C TYR A 318 -13.06 2.02 11.12
N VAL A 319 -12.66 1.01 11.90
CA VAL A 319 -13.33 0.60 13.14
C VAL A 319 -12.43 0.92 14.33
N GLN A 320 -12.83 1.89 15.14
CA GLN A 320 -12.07 2.38 16.30
C GLN A 320 -12.29 1.54 17.55
N ASP A 321 -13.46 0.90 17.69
CA ASP A 321 -13.88 0.22 18.90
C ASP A 321 -12.95 -0.94 19.25
N GLU A 322 -12.34 -0.90 20.44
CA GLU A 322 -11.26 -1.84 20.86
C GLU A 322 -11.76 -3.28 20.97
N ASP A 323 -13.03 -3.45 21.30
CA ASP A 323 -13.67 -4.75 21.48
C ASP A 323 -14.08 -5.44 20.15
N VAL A 324 -14.00 -4.74 19.01
CA VAL A 324 -14.17 -5.29 17.65
C VAL A 324 -12.83 -5.78 17.13
N LEU A 325 -12.79 -7.03 16.65
CA LEU A 325 -11.53 -7.67 16.24
C LEU A 325 -10.87 -7.00 15.03
N PHE A 326 -11.65 -6.70 14.00
CA PHE A 326 -11.13 -6.06 12.79
C PHE A 326 -11.02 -4.54 12.94
N GLY A 327 -9.98 -3.97 12.38
CA GLY A 327 -9.77 -2.51 12.41
C GLY A 327 -10.26 -1.80 11.17
N ARG A 328 -10.49 -2.52 10.07
CA ARG A 328 -11.01 -1.96 8.82
C ARG A 328 -11.87 -3.01 8.11
N LEU A 329 -12.87 -2.52 7.39
CA LEU A 329 -13.63 -3.35 6.48
C LEU A 329 -13.92 -2.60 5.18
N HIS A 330 -14.12 -3.35 4.10
CA HIS A 330 -14.63 -2.82 2.84
C HIS A 330 -15.56 -3.84 2.16
N GLU A 331 -16.44 -3.32 1.29
CA GLU A 331 -17.37 -4.10 0.48
C GLU A 331 -16.88 -4.09 -0.97
N PRO A 332 -16.23 -5.18 -1.48
CA PRO A 332 -15.64 -5.23 -2.82
C PRO A 332 -16.59 -4.85 -3.95
N LYS A 333 -17.87 -5.17 -3.81
CA LYS A 333 -18.93 -4.83 -4.76
C LYS A 333 -19.06 -3.33 -4.99
N ASN A 334 -18.78 -2.50 -3.95
CA ASN A 334 -18.80 -1.04 -4.05
C ASN A 334 -17.61 -0.48 -4.85
N TRP A 335 -16.56 -1.28 -5.07
CA TRP A 335 -15.40 -0.89 -5.88
C TRP A 335 -15.58 -1.34 -7.32
N SER A 336 -16.05 -2.58 -7.52
CA SER A 336 -16.40 -3.08 -8.84
C SER A 336 -17.49 -4.14 -8.73
N ARG A 337 -18.50 -4.02 -9.58
CA ARG A 337 -19.57 -5.02 -9.69
C ARG A 337 -19.03 -6.40 -10.07
N ALA A 338 -17.91 -6.48 -10.76
CA ALA A 338 -17.28 -7.74 -11.16
C ALA A 338 -16.59 -8.48 -10.01
N MET A 339 -16.58 -7.92 -8.80
CA MET A 339 -16.01 -8.58 -7.61
C MET A 339 -16.95 -9.63 -6.97
N VAL A 340 -18.20 -9.65 -7.39
CA VAL A 340 -19.22 -10.61 -6.95
C VAL A 340 -19.86 -11.32 -8.15
N PRO A 341 -20.35 -12.57 -7.99
CA PRO A 341 -20.91 -13.33 -9.11
C PRO A 341 -22.26 -12.82 -9.58
N ASP A 342 -23.09 -12.24 -8.70
CA ASP A 342 -24.46 -11.81 -8.99
C ASP A 342 -24.87 -10.57 -8.19
N ASP A 343 -26.13 -10.07 -8.39
CA ASP A 343 -26.64 -8.87 -7.74
C ASP A 343 -27.29 -9.12 -6.37
N GLU A 344 -27.70 -10.34 -6.08
CA GLU A 344 -28.43 -10.68 -4.85
C GLU A 344 -27.48 -10.87 -3.66
N HIS A 345 -26.18 -11.11 -3.93
CA HIS A 345 -25.17 -11.32 -2.93
C HIS A 345 -24.16 -10.18 -2.86
N THR A 346 -23.54 -10.06 -1.69
CA THR A 346 -22.39 -9.19 -1.48
C THR A 346 -21.35 -9.87 -0.60
N SER A 347 -20.23 -9.22 -0.40
CA SER A 347 -19.17 -9.70 0.47
C SER A 347 -18.51 -8.57 1.23
N LEU A 348 -17.96 -8.87 2.41
CA LEU A 348 -17.16 -7.96 3.20
C LEU A 348 -15.76 -8.54 3.39
N VAL A 349 -14.74 -7.72 3.20
CA VAL A 349 -13.35 -8.01 3.59
C VAL A 349 -13.08 -7.34 4.92
N LEU A 350 -12.84 -8.14 5.96
CA LEU A 350 -12.59 -7.71 7.32
C LEU A 350 -11.10 -7.86 7.61
N GLU A 351 -10.42 -6.73 7.90
CA GLU A 351 -8.98 -6.70 8.10
C GLU A 351 -8.65 -6.79 9.59
N CYS A 352 -8.17 -7.95 10.04
CA CYS A 352 -7.72 -8.21 11.40
C CYS A 352 -6.20 -8.04 11.47
N PHE A 353 -5.74 -6.92 12.05
CA PHE A 353 -4.32 -6.64 12.23
C PHE A 353 -3.74 -7.47 13.36
N CYS A 354 -2.68 -8.21 13.09
CA CYS A 354 -2.09 -9.15 14.04
C CYS A 354 -0.56 -9.25 13.86
N SER A 355 0.07 -10.03 14.70
CA SER A 355 1.46 -10.44 14.54
C SER A 355 1.55 -11.95 14.64
N ARG A 356 2.46 -12.55 13.87
CA ARG A 356 2.71 -13.98 13.96
C ARG A 356 3.01 -14.37 15.41
N GLY A 357 2.22 -15.30 15.95
CA GLY A 357 2.36 -15.78 17.32
C GLY A 357 1.46 -15.10 18.35
N ASP A 358 0.73 -14.01 18.01
CA ASP A 358 -0.28 -13.45 18.90
C ASP A 358 -1.59 -14.29 18.92
N SER A 359 -2.48 -13.97 19.86
CA SER A 359 -3.73 -14.72 20.04
C SER A 359 -4.64 -14.69 18.81
N THR A 360 -4.66 -13.57 18.07
CA THR A 360 -5.43 -13.43 16.84
C THR A 360 -4.89 -14.32 15.73
N TRP A 361 -3.55 -14.34 15.56
CA TRP A 361 -2.89 -15.17 14.56
C TRP A 361 -3.10 -16.68 14.82
N GLN A 362 -3.19 -17.08 16.09
CA GLN A 362 -3.35 -18.48 16.51
C GLN A 362 -4.80 -18.99 16.40
N MET A 363 -5.80 -18.12 16.21
CA MET A 363 -7.17 -18.56 15.98
C MET A 363 -7.26 -19.46 14.77
N THR A 364 -8.11 -20.52 14.85
CA THR A 364 -8.48 -21.28 13.64
C THR A 364 -9.32 -20.42 12.71
N ASP A 365 -9.49 -20.87 11.47
CA ASP A 365 -10.30 -20.12 10.48
C ASP A 365 -11.76 -20.01 10.96
N GLU A 366 -12.30 -21.06 11.55
CA GLU A 366 -13.65 -21.08 12.12
C GLU A 366 -13.78 -20.09 13.29
N GLN A 367 -12.79 -20.08 14.20
CA GLN A 367 -12.81 -19.18 15.36
C GLN A 367 -12.79 -17.71 14.95
N ILE A 368 -11.94 -17.34 13.98
CA ILE A 368 -11.82 -15.94 13.55
C ILE A 368 -13.05 -15.49 12.74
N VAL A 369 -13.62 -16.38 11.91
CA VAL A 369 -14.87 -16.10 11.18
C VAL A 369 -16.02 -15.88 12.16
N GLN A 370 -16.22 -16.78 13.12
CA GLN A 370 -17.26 -16.66 14.15
C GLN A 370 -17.10 -15.41 15.02
N ARG A 371 -15.85 -15.03 15.35
CA ARG A 371 -15.60 -13.80 16.08
C ARG A 371 -15.95 -12.57 15.26
N CYS A 372 -15.53 -12.50 14.01
CA CYS A 372 -15.85 -11.40 13.11
C CYS A 372 -17.35 -11.29 12.83
N LEU A 373 -18.04 -12.43 12.65
CA LEU A 373 -19.49 -12.44 12.44
C LEU A 373 -20.24 -11.89 13.65
N ARG A 374 -19.90 -12.32 14.87
CA ARG A 374 -20.47 -11.74 16.09
C ARG A 374 -20.25 -10.23 16.20
N ASP A 375 -19.04 -9.77 15.87
CA ASP A 375 -18.76 -8.33 15.90
C ASP A 375 -19.61 -7.54 14.87
N LEU A 376 -19.86 -8.13 13.68
CA LEU A 376 -20.74 -7.52 12.66
C LEU A 376 -22.22 -7.50 13.06
N VAL A 377 -22.71 -8.58 13.67
CA VAL A 377 -24.13 -8.77 14.06
C VAL A 377 -24.44 -8.00 15.33
N ASP A 378 -23.69 -8.27 16.41
CA ASP A 378 -24.04 -7.78 17.75
C ASP A 378 -23.61 -6.34 18.01
N LYS A 379 -22.40 -5.95 17.51
CA LYS A 379 -21.80 -4.66 17.80
C LYS A 379 -22.06 -3.63 16.72
N LEU A 380 -21.68 -3.92 15.46
CA LEU A 380 -21.89 -3.00 14.35
C LEU A 380 -23.34 -2.98 13.86
N LYS A 381 -24.07 -4.09 14.04
CA LYS A 381 -25.45 -4.30 13.56
C LYS A 381 -25.58 -4.06 12.04
N PHE A 382 -24.59 -4.48 11.29
CA PHE A 382 -24.52 -4.28 9.84
C PHE A 382 -25.21 -5.39 9.06
N VAL A 383 -25.19 -6.59 9.60
CA VAL A 383 -25.78 -7.80 8.99
C VAL A 383 -26.55 -8.58 10.04
N ARG A 384 -27.40 -9.52 9.61
CA ARG A 384 -28.05 -10.50 10.45
C ARG A 384 -27.37 -11.87 10.28
N ASP A 385 -27.42 -12.70 11.31
CA ASP A 385 -26.74 -14.00 11.31
C ASP A 385 -27.23 -14.90 10.17
N GLU A 386 -28.54 -14.88 9.87
CA GLU A 386 -29.16 -15.66 8.79
C GLU A 386 -28.77 -15.19 7.37
N GLU A 387 -28.16 -14.03 7.23
CA GLU A 387 -27.67 -13.53 5.94
C GLU A 387 -26.28 -14.07 5.59
N PHE A 388 -25.55 -14.58 6.58
CA PHE A 388 -24.22 -15.16 6.38
C PHE A 388 -24.30 -16.50 5.65
N GLU A 389 -23.45 -16.66 4.62
CA GLU A 389 -23.42 -17.91 3.84
C GLU A 389 -22.07 -18.65 3.95
N ASP A 390 -20.97 -17.92 3.86
CA ASP A 390 -19.64 -18.55 3.85
C ASP A 390 -18.54 -17.51 4.07
N ALA A 391 -17.31 -17.98 4.30
CA ALA A 391 -16.13 -17.11 4.38
C ALA A 391 -14.86 -17.81 3.93
N ALA A 392 -13.92 -17.02 3.37
CA ALA A 392 -12.55 -17.45 3.13
C ALA A 392 -11.60 -16.64 4.01
N VAL A 393 -10.66 -17.31 4.67
CA VAL A 393 -9.65 -16.68 5.54
C VAL A 393 -8.31 -16.68 4.84
N VAL A 394 -7.64 -15.52 4.80
CA VAL A 394 -6.31 -15.40 4.21
C VAL A 394 -5.35 -14.76 5.21
N ARG A 395 -4.23 -15.44 5.47
CA ARG A 395 -3.15 -14.94 6.32
C ARG A 395 -2.02 -14.38 5.47
N THR A 396 -1.64 -13.14 5.72
CA THR A 396 -0.60 -12.44 4.98
C THR A 396 0.47 -11.91 5.95
N THR A 397 1.71 -12.28 5.70
CA THR A 397 2.84 -11.85 6.54
C THR A 397 3.58 -10.67 5.96
N HIS A 398 4.30 -9.92 6.82
CA HIS A 398 5.13 -8.77 6.44
C HIS A 398 4.33 -7.67 5.71
N THR A 399 3.11 -7.39 6.19
CA THR A 399 2.19 -6.48 5.52
C THR A 399 2.55 -5.00 5.75
N TYR A 400 2.83 -4.63 7.01
CA TYR A 400 3.09 -3.24 7.38
C TYR A 400 4.40 -3.12 8.18
N PRO A 401 5.39 -2.33 7.72
CA PRO A 401 6.60 -2.06 8.49
C PRO A 401 6.24 -1.23 9.73
N VAL A 402 6.66 -1.68 10.91
CA VAL A 402 6.42 -1.00 12.19
C VAL A 402 7.54 0.00 12.46
N TYR A 403 7.21 1.28 12.54
CA TYR A 403 8.15 2.33 12.86
C TYR A 403 8.25 2.49 14.39
N ASP A 404 9.05 1.62 15.04
CA ASP A 404 9.41 1.82 16.44
C ASP A 404 10.40 3.00 16.59
N LEU A 405 10.69 3.40 17.81
CA LEU A 405 11.55 4.56 18.08
C LEU A 405 12.98 4.41 17.54
N GLN A 406 13.44 3.19 17.27
CA GLN A 406 14.79 2.88 16.79
C GLN A 406 14.86 2.44 15.33
N TYR A 407 13.73 2.39 14.62
CA TYR A 407 13.67 1.85 13.26
C TYR A 407 14.64 2.54 12.29
N ALA A 408 14.81 3.87 12.42
CA ALA A 408 15.65 4.67 11.53
C ALA A 408 17.14 4.29 11.66
N GLU A 409 17.62 4.07 12.90
CA GLU A 409 18.99 3.63 13.18
C GLU A 409 19.25 2.23 12.63
N LYS A 410 18.30 1.30 12.82
CA LYS A 410 18.35 -0.06 12.26
C LYS A 410 18.46 -0.03 10.74
N ILE A 411 17.63 0.77 10.08
CA ILE A 411 17.67 0.94 8.60
C ILE A 411 18.99 1.56 8.16
N ALA A 412 19.51 2.56 8.88
CA ALA A 412 20.78 3.19 8.54
C ALA A 412 21.94 2.19 8.58
N ALA A 413 22.03 1.36 9.63
CA ALA A 413 23.03 0.31 9.75
C ALA A 413 22.96 -0.70 8.60
N ILE A 414 21.74 -1.18 8.27
CA ILE A 414 21.54 -2.12 7.17
C ILE A 414 21.90 -1.49 5.82
N LYS A 415 21.48 -0.25 5.55
CA LYS A 415 21.84 0.44 4.32
C LYS A 415 23.33 0.68 4.17
N ALA A 416 24.06 0.97 5.27
CA ALA A 416 25.50 1.09 5.25
C ALA A 416 26.18 -0.25 4.85
N PHE A 417 25.70 -1.36 5.38
CA PHE A 417 26.17 -2.70 4.98
C PHE A 417 25.88 -3.00 3.51
N LEU A 418 24.66 -2.72 3.03
CA LEU A 418 24.25 -3.03 1.65
C LEU A 418 25.01 -2.22 0.60
N ARG A 419 25.63 -1.08 0.94
CA ARG A 419 26.47 -0.30 0.02
C ARG A 419 27.73 -1.05 -0.44
N ASN A 420 28.14 -2.10 0.27
CA ASN A 420 29.27 -2.95 -0.10
C ASN A 420 28.95 -3.92 -1.25
N PHE A 421 27.69 -4.02 -1.65
CA PHE A 421 27.21 -4.94 -2.68
C PHE A 421 26.81 -4.17 -3.93
N GLU A 422 27.79 -3.82 -4.76
CA GLU A 422 27.55 -3.13 -6.02
C GLU A 422 26.70 -4.01 -6.95
N GLY A 423 25.64 -3.43 -7.55
CA GLY A 423 24.68 -4.18 -8.36
C GLY A 423 23.49 -4.76 -7.56
N LEU A 424 23.51 -4.70 -6.21
CA LEU A 424 22.36 -5.07 -5.39
C LEU A 424 21.51 -3.82 -5.05
N HIS A 425 20.25 -3.83 -5.41
CA HIS A 425 19.31 -2.73 -5.19
C HIS A 425 18.10 -3.20 -4.39
N ILE A 426 17.57 -2.32 -3.53
CA ILE A 426 16.35 -2.54 -2.74
C ILE A 426 15.22 -1.68 -3.27
N VAL A 427 13.99 -2.23 -3.33
CA VAL A 427 12.83 -1.53 -3.90
C VAL A 427 11.52 -2.03 -3.26
N GLY A 428 10.50 -1.19 -3.27
CA GLY A 428 9.17 -1.50 -2.77
C GLY A 428 9.04 -1.45 -1.24
N ARG A 429 7.82 -1.68 -0.73
CA ARG A 429 7.47 -1.55 0.69
C ARG A 429 8.35 -2.42 1.60
N GLY A 430 8.45 -3.71 1.30
CA GLY A 430 9.25 -4.66 2.10
C GLY A 430 10.74 -4.42 1.99
N GLY A 431 11.25 -4.23 0.76
CA GLY A 431 12.66 -4.08 0.48
C GLY A 431 13.27 -2.80 1.03
N THR A 432 12.51 -1.72 1.13
CA THR A 432 12.98 -0.44 1.68
C THR A 432 12.54 -0.20 3.12
N PHE A 433 11.76 -1.12 3.72
CA PHE A 433 11.12 -0.94 5.01
C PHE A 433 10.38 0.40 5.11
N ARG A 434 9.64 0.77 4.06
CA ARG A 434 8.91 2.03 3.99
C ARG A 434 7.43 1.78 3.73
N TYR A 435 6.55 2.50 4.43
CA TYR A 435 5.12 2.40 4.23
C TYR A 435 4.70 3.07 2.90
N ASN A 436 4.85 2.35 1.83
CA ASN A 436 4.44 2.76 0.49
C ASN A 436 3.07 2.18 0.14
N ASN A 437 2.24 2.95 -0.56
CA ASN A 437 1.09 2.41 -1.27
C ASN A 437 1.54 1.68 -2.56
N ALA A 438 0.60 1.09 -3.28
CA ALA A 438 0.92 0.33 -4.49
C ALA A 438 1.49 1.22 -5.60
N ASP A 439 0.91 2.40 -5.80
CA ASP A 439 1.38 3.44 -6.75
C ASP A 439 2.83 3.84 -6.47
N HIS A 440 3.17 4.17 -5.21
CA HIS A 440 4.56 4.47 -4.83
C HIS A 440 5.50 3.30 -5.10
N SER A 441 5.06 2.06 -4.82
CA SER A 441 5.88 0.87 -5.05
C SER A 441 6.12 0.62 -6.54
N ILE A 442 5.11 0.85 -7.37
CA ILE A 442 5.21 0.77 -8.83
C ILE A 442 6.13 1.87 -9.35
N GLU A 443 5.94 3.11 -8.94
CA GLU A 443 6.80 4.25 -9.31
C GLU A 443 8.27 3.96 -8.98
N MET A 444 8.55 3.50 -7.76
CA MET A 444 9.91 3.09 -7.38
C MET A 444 10.49 2.03 -8.30
N GLY A 445 9.68 1.04 -8.69
CA GLY A 445 10.09 -0.02 -9.59
C GLY A 445 10.44 0.50 -10.98
N LEU A 446 9.56 1.31 -11.59
CA LEU A 446 9.79 1.95 -12.89
C LEU A 446 11.06 2.80 -12.88
N LEU A 447 11.23 3.64 -11.85
CA LEU A 447 12.41 4.51 -11.71
C LEU A 447 13.69 3.71 -11.51
N LEU A 448 13.67 2.60 -10.76
CA LEU A 448 14.83 1.72 -10.62
C LEU A 448 15.19 1.03 -11.95
N GLY A 449 14.18 0.57 -12.72
CA GLY A 449 14.39 0.06 -14.08
C GLY A 449 15.12 1.06 -14.96
N ARG A 450 14.67 2.32 -14.99
CA ARG A 450 15.31 3.43 -15.73
C ARG A 450 16.72 3.72 -15.24
N LYS A 451 16.95 3.74 -13.92
CA LYS A 451 18.29 3.92 -13.34
C LYS A 451 19.27 2.89 -13.89
N LEU A 452 18.88 1.61 -13.97
CA LEU A 452 19.73 0.56 -14.53
C LEU A 452 20.00 0.73 -16.02
N LEU A 453 19.05 1.34 -16.74
CA LEU A 453 19.23 1.71 -18.15
C LEU A 453 20.10 2.96 -18.36
N GLY A 454 20.63 3.54 -17.28
CA GLY A 454 21.58 4.66 -17.34
C GLY A 454 20.99 6.06 -17.10
N TYR A 455 19.74 6.16 -16.69
CA TYR A 455 19.16 7.44 -16.29
C TYR A 455 19.64 7.85 -14.89
N GLU A 456 19.94 9.14 -14.70
CA GLU A 456 20.31 9.69 -13.37
C GLU A 456 19.06 9.93 -12.51
N ILE A 457 18.62 8.92 -11.81
CA ILE A 457 17.37 8.92 -11.02
C ILE A 457 17.62 8.32 -9.64
N ASP A 458 17.06 8.95 -8.59
CA ASP A 458 16.95 8.35 -7.26
C ASP A 458 15.56 7.76 -7.03
N HIS A 459 15.41 6.46 -7.26
CA HIS A 459 14.16 5.73 -7.00
C HIS A 459 13.75 5.70 -5.52
N LEU A 460 14.68 5.99 -4.59
CA LEU A 460 14.39 6.05 -3.16
C LEU A 460 13.79 7.39 -2.73
N ALA A 461 13.76 8.40 -3.63
CA ALA A 461 13.13 9.70 -3.37
C ALA A 461 11.58 9.65 -3.46
N VAL A 462 11.00 8.57 -3.98
CA VAL A 462 9.54 8.39 -4.04
C VAL A 462 8.94 8.41 -2.64
N ASN A 463 7.80 9.11 -2.45
CA ASN A 463 7.08 9.23 -1.17
C ASN A 463 7.93 9.82 -0.02
N THR A 464 8.83 10.74 -0.34
CA THR A 464 9.62 11.51 0.65
C THR A 464 9.11 12.93 0.84
N GLU A 465 8.03 13.29 0.16
CA GLU A 465 7.47 14.64 0.18
C GLU A 465 6.88 15.00 1.55
N PRO A 466 6.97 16.29 1.92
CA PRO A 466 6.43 16.75 3.20
C PRO A 466 4.91 16.89 3.21
N GLU A 467 4.22 16.67 2.09
CA GLU A 467 2.78 16.91 1.94
C GLU A 467 1.96 15.62 2.06
N TYR A 468 0.71 15.78 2.56
CA TYR A 468 -0.21 14.66 2.63
C TYR A 468 -0.61 14.18 1.23
N HIS A 469 -0.44 12.90 0.98
CA HIS A 469 -0.62 12.27 -0.32
C HIS A 469 -2.02 12.45 -0.94
N GLU A 470 -3.06 12.55 -0.12
CA GLU A 470 -4.46 12.62 -0.56
C GLU A 470 -5.00 14.04 -0.78
N ILE A 471 -4.17 15.09 -0.63
CA ILE A 471 -4.60 16.48 -0.88
C ILE A 471 -4.42 16.81 -2.37
N LYS A 472 -5.49 17.27 -3.02
CA LYS A 472 -5.39 17.87 -4.37
C LYS A 472 -4.82 19.28 -4.27
N HIS A 473 -3.70 19.56 -4.93
CA HIS A 473 -3.27 20.93 -5.22
C HIS A 473 -3.74 21.32 -6.63
N GLY A 474 -4.06 22.62 -6.82
CA GLY A 474 -4.52 23.14 -8.11
C GLY A 474 -3.44 23.11 -9.21
N ASP A 475 -2.16 22.99 -8.83
CA ASP A 475 -1.04 22.87 -9.77
C ASP A 475 -0.33 21.54 -9.56
N SER A 476 -0.30 20.70 -10.59
CA SER A 476 0.51 19.50 -10.63
C SER A 476 1.99 19.88 -10.59
N ILE A 477 2.74 19.39 -9.59
CA ILE A 477 4.20 19.46 -9.64
C ILE A 477 4.62 18.51 -10.78
N GLN A 478 4.96 19.06 -11.93
CA GLN A 478 5.60 18.33 -13.01
C GLN A 478 6.95 17.83 -12.50
N ARG A 479 7.05 16.51 -12.32
CA ARG A 479 8.35 15.86 -12.18
C ARG A 479 8.80 15.49 -13.59
N ASP A 480 9.78 16.21 -14.12
CA ASP A 480 10.34 16.02 -15.46
C ASP A 480 10.97 14.63 -15.73
N HIS A 481 10.75 13.64 -14.85
CA HIS A 481 11.40 12.34 -14.94
C HIS A 481 10.66 11.32 -15.82
N PHE A 482 9.45 11.63 -16.29
CA PHE A 482 8.64 10.73 -17.12
C PHE A 482 8.52 11.16 -18.59
N THR A 483 9.18 12.25 -18.99
CA THR A 483 9.16 12.68 -20.38
C THR A 483 10.09 11.82 -21.26
N ASP A 484 9.50 11.23 -22.28
CA ASP A 484 10.06 10.80 -23.56
C ASP A 484 11.13 9.70 -23.65
N ALA A 485 10.75 8.45 -23.32
CA ALA A 485 11.37 7.33 -24.04
C ALA A 485 10.37 6.56 -24.95
N THR A 486 9.05 6.81 -24.85
CA THR A 486 8.02 6.10 -25.64
C THR A 486 7.37 6.93 -26.74
N ALA A 487 7.64 8.22 -26.83
CA ALA A 487 7.11 9.07 -27.91
C ALA A 487 7.82 8.90 -29.25
N SER A 488 9.00 8.30 -29.28
CA SER A 488 9.82 8.15 -30.52
C SER A 488 9.34 7.08 -31.48
N SER A 489 8.43 6.18 -31.08
CA SER A 489 7.96 5.10 -31.98
C SER A 489 6.56 5.32 -32.57
N ALA A 490 5.86 6.40 -32.17
CA ALA A 490 4.47 6.68 -32.60
C ALA A 490 4.34 7.69 -33.75
N ASN A 491 5.43 8.33 -34.22
CA ASN A 491 5.41 9.33 -35.27
C ASN A 491 6.04 8.82 -36.58
N GLN A 492 5.49 7.72 -37.14
CA GLN A 492 5.58 7.51 -38.58
C GLN A 492 4.19 7.77 -39.20
N PRO A 493 4.06 8.68 -40.18
CA PRO A 493 2.80 8.95 -40.82
C PRO A 493 2.39 7.71 -41.63
N ARG A 494 1.25 7.12 -41.30
CA ARG A 494 0.62 6.10 -42.15
C ARG A 494 0.20 6.74 -43.47
N PRO A 495 0.49 6.12 -44.63
CA PRO A 495 0.07 6.64 -45.91
C PRO A 495 -1.48 6.61 -45.98
N ALA A 496 -2.06 7.71 -46.39
CA ALA A 496 -3.49 7.88 -46.65
C ALA A 496 -3.98 6.84 -47.65
N ARG A 497 -4.87 5.95 -47.24
CA ARG A 497 -5.70 5.14 -48.14
C ARG A 497 -7.01 5.85 -48.35
N ASN A 498 -7.07 6.60 -49.46
CA ASN A 498 -8.31 6.98 -50.12
C ASN A 498 -9.05 5.69 -50.55
N ARG A 499 -10.20 5.44 -49.97
CA ARG A 499 -11.27 4.67 -50.62
C ARG A 499 -12.59 5.41 -50.43
N ARG A 500 -13.02 6.05 -51.54
CA ARG A 500 -14.43 6.39 -51.78
C ARG A 500 -15.20 5.06 -51.80
N ILE A 501 -16.30 5.01 -51.06
CA ILE A 501 -17.35 4.03 -51.26
C ILE A 501 -18.52 4.83 -51.83
N VAL A 502 -18.87 4.47 -53.05
CA VAL A 502 -20.09 4.91 -53.73
C VAL A 502 -21.23 4.04 -53.21
N VAL A 503 -22.33 4.71 -52.94
CA VAL A 503 -23.63 4.12 -52.59
C VAL A 503 -24.21 3.47 -53.85
N ASP A 504 -24.74 2.26 -53.70
CA ASP A 504 -25.98 1.78 -54.28
C ASP A 504 -26.69 0.85 -53.27
#